data_a561e8e0fc044acff3fa7f3e3f2438a2
#
_entry.id   a561e8e0fc044acff3fa7f3e3f2438a2
#
_cell.length_a   1.000
_cell.length_b   1.000
_cell.length_c   1.000
_cell.angle_alpha   90.00
_cell.angle_beta   90.00
_cell.angle_gamma   90.00
#
_symmetry.space_group_name_H-M   'P 1'
#
loop_
_entity.id
_entity.type
_entity.pdbx_description
1 polymer ?
#
loop_
_entity_poly.entity_id
_entity_poly.type
_entity_poly.pdbx_seq_one_letter_code
_entity_poly.pdbx_strand_id
1 'polypeptide(L)'
;MRKIFILLLFLLPTLAWAKVPDEDDILRKTMDNESPYYHSSLMMRYKNLERLSEEEYHYLYYGYAYQDRYAPMATNPALENLYATMSNLDVDKATKKDAEYIISLCTEALDKDPFSPTILNMMVFAYGTMADKEK
;
A
#
# COMPACT_ATOMS: atom_id res chain seq x y z
N MET A 1 38.76 -14.49 -20.66
CA MET A 1 38.25 -15.02 -19.38
C MET A 1 38.57 -14.15 -18.15
N ARG A 2 39.78 -13.65 -17.99
CA ARG A 2 40.13 -12.75 -16.85
C ARG A 2 39.27 -11.47 -16.75
N LYS A 3 38.84 -10.90 -17.89
CA LYS A 3 38.04 -9.66 -17.95
C LYS A 3 36.56 -9.92 -17.55
N ILE A 4 36.04 -11.11 -17.78
CA ILE A 4 34.67 -11.49 -17.39
C ILE A 4 34.60 -11.74 -15.87
N PHE A 5 35.67 -12.27 -15.29
CA PHE A 5 35.77 -12.49 -13.84
C PHE A 5 35.78 -11.19 -13.03
N ILE A 6 36.44 -10.16 -13.57
CA ILE A 6 36.49 -8.80 -12.94
C ILE A 6 35.12 -8.14 -13.02
N LEU A 7 34.37 -8.33 -14.12
CA LEU A 7 33.02 -7.78 -14.28
C LEU A 7 32.03 -8.46 -13.30
N LEU A 8 32.18 -9.76 -13.06
CA LEU A 8 31.35 -10.49 -12.08
C LEU A 8 31.65 -10.05 -10.63
N LEU A 9 32.89 -9.68 -10.34
CA LEU A 9 33.27 -9.20 -9.00
C LEU A 9 32.70 -7.82 -8.68
N PHE A 10 32.44 -6.97 -9.68
CA PHE A 10 31.80 -5.67 -9.52
C PHE A 10 30.26 -5.74 -9.41
N LEU A 11 29.64 -6.85 -9.77
CA LEU A 11 28.19 -7.08 -9.61
C LEU A 11 27.81 -7.61 -8.20
N LEU A 12 28.77 -8.03 -7.39
CA LEU A 12 28.55 -8.55 -6.04
C LEU A 12 28.17 -7.49 -4.96
N PRO A 13 28.54 -6.21 -5.03
CA PRO A 13 28.16 -5.25 -3.99
C PRO A 13 26.76 -4.68 -4.15
N THR A 14 25.99 -5.03 -5.17
CA THR A 14 24.60 -4.60 -5.36
C THR A 14 23.54 -5.55 -4.77
N LEU A 15 23.96 -6.57 -4.01
CA LEU A 15 23.07 -7.23 -3.08
C LEU A 15 22.71 -6.19 -2.02
N ALA A 16 21.65 -5.42 -2.32
CA ALA A 16 21.06 -4.48 -1.40
C ALA A 16 20.89 -5.19 -0.06
N TRP A 17 21.55 -4.71 0.94
CA TRP A 17 21.33 -5.16 2.31
C TRP A 17 19.91 -4.72 2.64
N ALA A 18 18.96 -5.63 2.48
CA ALA A 18 17.62 -5.41 2.96
C ALA A 18 17.74 -5.18 4.47
N LYS A 19 17.65 -3.92 4.88
CA LYS A 19 17.72 -3.56 6.29
C LYS A 19 16.52 -4.19 6.96
N VAL A 20 16.77 -5.16 7.82
CA VAL A 20 15.72 -5.76 8.65
C VAL A 20 15.13 -4.64 9.51
N PRO A 21 13.81 -4.44 9.54
CA PRO A 21 13.19 -3.42 10.38
C PRO A 21 13.55 -3.65 11.85
N ASP A 22 13.94 -2.58 12.55
CA ASP A 22 14.17 -2.59 14.00
C ASP A 22 12.83 -2.43 14.70
N GLU A 23 12.29 -3.54 15.20
CA GLU A 23 10.95 -3.58 15.83
C GLU A 23 10.85 -2.69 17.06
N ASP A 24 11.89 -2.63 17.90
CA ASP A 24 11.91 -1.79 19.09
C ASP A 24 11.91 -0.30 18.76
N ASP A 25 12.70 0.09 17.74
CA ASP A 25 12.73 1.47 17.26
C ASP A 25 11.40 1.87 16.62
N ILE A 26 10.81 0.99 15.80
CA ILE A 26 9.51 1.22 15.17
C ILE A 26 8.43 1.40 16.25
N LEU A 27 8.33 0.47 17.19
CA LEU A 27 7.34 0.53 18.26
C LEU A 27 7.48 1.83 19.05
N ARG A 28 8.68 2.16 19.51
CA ARG A 28 8.95 3.35 20.30
C ARG A 28 8.57 4.64 19.57
N LYS A 29 8.99 4.79 18.32
CA LYS A 29 8.76 6.01 17.54
C LYS A 29 7.32 6.17 17.07
N THR A 30 6.63 5.07 16.79
CA THR A 30 5.27 5.13 16.25
C THR A 30 4.20 5.25 17.33
N MET A 31 4.51 4.90 18.57
CA MET A 31 3.60 5.02 19.72
C MET A 31 3.80 6.30 20.53
N ASP A 32 4.92 6.99 20.38
CA ASP A 32 5.21 8.26 21.05
C ASP A 32 4.56 9.42 20.29
N ASN A 33 3.61 10.10 20.94
CA ASN A 33 2.87 11.22 20.36
C ASN A 33 3.71 12.50 20.13
N GLU A 34 4.89 12.60 20.73
CA GLU A 34 5.86 13.66 20.51
C GLU A 34 6.83 13.33 19.36
N SER A 35 6.82 12.10 18.90
CA SER A 35 7.68 11.65 17.80
C SER A 35 7.23 12.22 16.45
N PRO A 36 8.17 12.65 15.59
CA PRO A 36 7.84 13.02 14.20
C PRO A 36 7.28 11.83 13.39
N TYR A 37 7.47 10.60 13.88
CA TYR A 37 6.98 9.36 13.28
C TYR A 37 5.75 8.79 13.98
N TYR A 38 5.07 9.58 14.82
CA TYR A 38 3.83 9.14 15.48
C TYR A 38 2.81 8.62 14.46
N HIS A 39 2.41 7.37 14.64
CA HIS A 39 1.64 6.65 13.62
C HIS A 39 0.33 7.35 13.24
N SER A 40 -0.41 7.86 14.23
CA SER A 40 -1.69 8.54 13.96
C SER A 40 -1.50 9.80 13.10
N SER A 41 -0.43 10.56 13.32
CA SER A 41 -0.12 11.75 12.52
C SER A 41 0.29 11.37 11.10
N LEU A 42 1.13 10.34 10.94
CA LEU A 42 1.53 9.84 9.62
C LEU A 42 0.33 9.30 8.85
N MET A 43 -0.55 8.53 9.51
CA MET A 43 -1.75 7.98 8.89
C MET A 43 -2.72 9.09 8.44
N MET A 44 -2.88 10.14 9.24
CA MET A 44 -3.72 11.28 8.88
C MET A 44 -3.17 11.99 7.63
N ARG A 45 -1.87 12.26 7.59
CA ARG A 45 -1.21 12.87 6.41
C ARG A 45 -1.32 11.98 5.17
N TYR A 46 -1.11 10.68 5.32
CA TYR A 46 -1.28 9.70 4.24
C TYR A 46 -2.72 9.71 3.68
N LYS A 47 -3.74 9.69 4.55
CA LYS A 47 -5.15 9.75 4.12
C LYS A 47 -5.52 11.08 3.46
N ASN A 48 -4.84 12.17 3.81
CA ASN A 48 -4.98 13.48 3.18
C ASN A 48 -4.18 13.62 1.88
N LEU A 49 -3.61 12.53 1.37
CA LEU A 49 -2.79 12.50 0.15
C LEU A 49 -1.54 13.39 0.23
N GLU A 50 -1.05 13.68 1.43
CA GLU A 50 0.23 14.35 1.60
C GLU A 50 1.37 13.42 1.24
N ARG A 51 2.37 13.98 0.56
CA ARG A 51 3.58 13.23 0.23
C ARG A 51 4.42 13.03 1.49
N LEU A 52 4.62 11.80 1.88
CA LEU A 52 5.52 11.41 2.95
C LEU A 52 6.93 11.15 2.40
N SER A 53 7.95 11.28 3.25
CA SER A 53 9.30 10.84 2.93
C SER A 53 9.39 9.31 2.95
N GLU A 54 10.45 8.77 2.38
CA GLU A 54 10.70 7.32 2.40
C GLU A 54 10.79 6.78 3.84
N GLU A 55 11.42 7.53 4.73
CA GLU A 55 11.53 7.18 6.14
C GLU A 55 10.17 7.25 6.86
N GLU A 56 9.33 8.25 6.57
CA GLU A 56 7.98 8.35 7.11
C GLU A 56 7.10 7.19 6.63
N TYR A 57 7.22 6.78 5.36
CA TYR A 57 6.52 5.58 4.85
C TYR A 57 7.00 4.30 5.54
N HIS A 58 8.28 4.18 5.86
CA HIS A 58 8.81 3.04 6.61
C HIS A 58 8.12 2.92 7.97
N TYR A 59 8.08 3.99 8.78
CA TYR A 59 7.42 3.97 10.08
C TYR A 59 5.90 3.83 9.97
N LEU A 60 5.27 4.42 8.97
CA LEU A 60 3.85 4.27 8.72
C LEU A 60 3.47 2.81 8.43
N TYR A 61 4.19 2.16 7.54
CA TYR A 61 3.91 0.79 7.12
C TYR A 61 4.19 -0.23 8.23
N TYR A 62 5.40 -0.23 8.76
CA TYR A 62 5.77 -1.20 9.80
C TYR A 62 5.12 -0.89 11.14
N GLY A 63 4.91 0.36 11.47
CA GLY A 63 4.23 0.79 12.70
C GLY A 63 2.75 0.43 12.74
N TYR A 64 2.13 0.14 11.60
CA TYR A 64 0.73 -0.27 11.56
C TYR A 64 0.47 -1.57 12.32
N ALA A 65 1.40 -2.50 12.33
CA ALA A 65 1.29 -3.76 13.05
C ALA A 65 1.12 -3.59 14.58
N TYR A 66 1.50 -2.45 15.13
CA TYR A 66 1.40 -2.13 16.57
C TYR A 66 0.15 -1.31 16.91
N GLN A 67 -0.72 -1.02 15.94
CA GLN A 67 -1.92 -0.23 16.18
C GLN A 67 -3.11 -1.13 16.56
N ASP A 68 -4.00 -0.63 17.41
CA ASP A 68 -5.22 -1.34 17.84
C ASP A 68 -6.12 -1.77 16.66
N ARG A 69 -6.03 -1.08 15.55
CA ARG A 69 -6.77 -1.39 14.32
C ARG A 69 -6.17 -2.52 13.50
N TYR A 70 -4.94 -2.94 13.81
CA TYR A 70 -4.31 -4.03 13.09
C TYR A 70 -4.98 -5.35 13.40
N ALA A 71 -5.74 -5.86 12.45
CA ALA A 71 -6.50 -7.10 12.59
C ALA A 71 -6.42 -7.93 11.30
N PRO A 72 -5.24 -8.54 11.01
CA PRO A 72 -4.98 -9.21 9.73
C PRO A 72 -5.88 -10.41 9.48
N MET A 73 -6.48 -10.98 10.52
CA MET A 73 -7.41 -12.13 10.42
C MET A 73 -8.89 -11.70 10.45
N ALA A 74 -9.18 -10.40 10.55
CA ALA A 74 -10.55 -9.92 10.52
C ALA A 74 -11.15 -10.02 9.12
N THR A 75 -12.44 -10.35 9.06
CA THR A 75 -13.19 -10.35 7.79
C THR A 75 -13.26 -8.93 7.22
N ASN A 76 -13.15 -8.82 5.91
CA ASN A 76 -13.31 -7.58 5.18
C ASN A 76 -14.41 -7.75 4.11
N PRO A 77 -15.69 -7.53 4.46
CA PRO A 77 -16.81 -7.74 3.53
C PRO A 77 -16.72 -6.87 2.26
N ALA A 78 -16.15 -5.67 2.37
CA ALA A 78 -15.91 -4.81 1.21
C ALA A 78 -14.91 -5.45 0.23
N LEU A 79 -13.85 -6.08 0.74
CA LEU A 79 -12.89 -6.83 -0.08
C LEU A 79 -13.52 -8.06 -0.74
N GLU A 80 -14.38 -8.79 -0.03
CA GLU A 80 -15.12 -9.92 -0.59
C GLU A 80 -16.03 -9.47 -1.74
N ASN A 81 -16.78 -8.39 -1.54
CA ASN A 81 -17.62 -7.77 -2.57
C ASN A 81 -16.79 -7.25 -3.75
N LEU A 82 -15.62 -6.69 -3.48
CA LEU A 82 -14.68 -6.22 -4.51
C LEU A 82 -14.21 -7.37 -5.39
N TYR A 83 -13.80 -8.50 -4.80
CA TYR A 83 -13.42 -9.70 -5.56
C TYR A 83 -14.59 -10.25 -6.39
N ALA A 84 -15.79 -10.33 -5.83
CA ALA A 84 -16.98 -10.77 -6.55
C ALA A 84 -17.30 -9.83 -7.74
N THR A 85 -17.21 -8.52 -7.53
CA THR A 85 -17.42 -7.51 -8.58
C THR A 85 -16.39 -7.64 -9.69
N MET A 86 -15.10 -7.72 -9.34
CA MET A 86 -14.02 -7.86 -10.33
C MET A 86 -14.10 -9.17 -11.12
N SER A 87 -14.51 -10.27 -10.47
CA SER A 87 -14.66 -11.57 -11.14
C SER A 87 -15.77 -11.61 -12.18
N ASN A 88 -16.79 -10.77 -12.00
CA ASN A 88 -17.95 -10.68 -12.91
C ASN A 88 -17.82 -9.52 -13.93
N LEU A 89 -16.77 -8.70 -13.82
CA LEU A 89 -16.57 -7.55 -14.69
C LEU A 89 -16.01 -7.97 -16.05
N ASP A 90 -16.71 -7.57 -17.13
CA ASP A 90 -16.14 -7.56 -18.46
C ASP A 90 -15.28 -6.27 -18.62
N VAL A 91 -13.98 -6.41 -18.51
CA VAL A 91 -13.03 -5.27 -18.50
C VAL A 91 -13.15 -4.41 -19.75
N ASP A 92 -13.39 -5.02 -20.93
CA ASP A 92 -13.51 -4.31 -22.20
C ASP A 92 -14.80 -3.47 -22.28
N LYS A 93 -15.81 -3.85 -21.51
CA LYS A 93 -17.12 -3.19 -21.46
C LYS A 93 -17.36 -2.37 -20.19
N ALA A 94 -16.35 -2.31 -19.31
CA ALA A 94 -16.46 -1.58 -18.04
C ALA A 94 -16.90 -0.14 -18.26
N THR A 95 -17.89 0.30 -17.51
CA THR A 95 -18.46 1.64 -17.57
C THR A 95 -17.88 2.55 -16.48
N LYS A 96 -18.11 3.87 -16.61
CA LYS A 96 -17.78 4.81 -15.54
C LYS A 96 -18.47 4.43 -14.21
N LYS A 97 -19.73 3.98 -14.27
CA LYS A 97 -20.50 3.55 -13.09
C LYS A 97 -19.86 2.33 -12.41
N ASP A 98 -19.36 1.38 -13.19
CA ASP A 98 -18.64 0.22 -12.64
C ASP A 98 -17.36 0.67 -11.93
N ALA A 99 -16.61 1.59 -12.53
CA ALA A 99 -15.41 2.15 -11.94
C ALA A 99 -15.69 2.91 -10.63
N GLU A 100 -16.72 3.74 -10.59
CA GLU A 100 -17.15 4.45 -9.37
C GLU A 100 -17.53 3.47 -8.23
N TYR A 101 -18.23 2.39 -8.56
CA TYR A 101 -18.58 1.35 -7.61
C TYR A 101 -17.34 0.61 -7.09
N ILE A 102 -16.41 0.25 -7.96
CA ILE A 102 -15.14 -0.37 -7.56
C ILE A 102 -14.34 0.55 -6.64
N ILE A 103 -14.25 1.85 -6.96
CA ILE A 103 -13.56 2.84 -6.11
C ILE A 103 -14.20 2.90 -4.71
N SER A 104 -15.53 2.88 -4.63
CA SER A 104 -16.22 2.89 -3.33
C SER A 104 -15.90 1.66 -2.49
N LEU A 105 -15.90 0.46 -3.10
CA LEU A 105 -15.51 -0.78 -2.42
C LEU A 105 -14.04 -0.79 -2.02
N CYS A 106 -13.15 -0.30 -2.87
CA CYS A 106 -11.72 -0.16 -2.52
C CYS A 106 -11.53 0.77 -1.33
N THR A 107 -12.22 1.91 -1.31
CA THR A 107 -12.13 2.89 -0.22
C THR A 107 -12.57 2.27 1.11
N GLU A 108 -13.68 1.54 1.12
CA GLU A 108 -14.17 0.84 2.31
C GLU A 108 -13.23 -0.30 2.74
N ALA A 109 -12.71 -1.06 1.79
CA ALA A 109 -11.77 -2.15 2.06
C ALA A 109 -10.44 -1.65 2.64
N LEU A 110 -9.93 -0.51 2.15
CA LEU A 110 -8.71 0.13 2.64
C LEU A 110 -8.84 0.71 4.07
N ASP A 111 -10.04 0.93 4.57
CA ASP A 111 -10.21 1.32 5.99
C ASP A 111 -9.79 0.20 6.95
N LYS A 112 -9.87 -1.06 6.51
CA LYS A 112 -9.43 -2.23 7.28
C LYS A 112 -8.02 -2.69 6.94
N ASP A 113 -7.62 -2.56 5.68
CA ASP A 113 -6.29 -2.94 5.19
C ASP A 113 -5.70 -1.80 4.33
N PRO A 114 -5.18 -0.73 4.98
CA PRO A 114 -4.82 0.52 4.29
C PRO A 114 -3.62 0.39 3.35
N PHE A 115 -2.85 -0.70 3.45
CA PHE A 115 -1.63 -0.89 2.66
C PHE A 115 -1.70 -2.11 1.75
N SER A 116 -2.88 -2.66 1.51
CA SER A 116 -3.07 -3.81 0.62
C SER A 116 -2.69 -3.47 -0.84
N PRO A 117 -1.63 -4.05 -1.40
CA PRO A 117 -1.26 -3.81 -2.78
C PRO A 117 -2.36 -4.23 -3.76
N THR A 118 -3.09 -5.30 -3.42
CA THR A 118 -4.19 -5.81 -4.25
C THR A 118 -5.32 -4.80 -4.36
N ILE A 119 -5.78 -4.22 -3.24
CA ILE A 119 -6.86 -3.22 -3.24
C ILE A 119 -6.39 -1.96 -3.95
N LEU A 120 -5.16 -1.50 -3.68
CA LEU A 120 -4.59 -0.31 -4.33
C LEU A 120 -4.48 -0.48 -5.86
N ASN A 121 -4.09 -1.66 -6.35
CA ASN A 121 -4.02 -1.95 -7.77
C ASN A 121 -5.42 -1.96 -8.42
N MET A 122 -6.43 -2.51 -7.74
CA MET A 122 -7.82 -2.46 -8.23
C MET A 122 -8.35 -1.02 -8.30
N MET A 123 -7.99 -0.18 -7.33
CA MET A 123 -8.33 1.24 -7.33
C MET A 123 -7.66 1.99 -8.49
N VAL A 124 -6.39 1.72 -8.77
CA VAL A 124 -5.67 2.29 -9.93
C VAL A 124 -6.34 1.89 -11.23
N PHE A 125 -6.74 0.62 -11.39
CA PHE A 125 -7.50 0.15 -12.54
C PHE A 125 -8.81 0.93 -12.73
N ALA A 126 -9.58 1.11 -11.65
CA ALA A 126 -10.86 1.81 -11.71
C ALA A 126 -10.71 3.29 -12.10
N TYR A 127 -9.71 3.99 -11.53
CA TYR A 127 -9.41 5.36 -11.93
C TYR A 127 -8.95 5.45 -13.38
N GLY A 128 -8.16 4.49 -13.87
CA GLY A 128 -7.79 4.41 -15.29
C GLY A 128 -9.01 4.27 -16.20
N THR A 129 -9.96 3.40 -15.84
CA THR A 129 -11.23 3.23 -16.58
C THR A 129 -12.05 4.53 -16.63
N MET A 130 -12.11 5.29 -15.53
CA MET A 130 -12.79 6.59 -15.51
C MET A 130 -12.13 7.59 -16.46
N ALA A 131 -10.81 7.72 -16.40
CA ALA A 131 -10.06 8.64 -17.25
C ALA A 131 -10.22 8.34 -18.77
N ASP A 132 -10.31 7.07 -19.13
CA ASP A 132 -10.50 6.66 -20.53
C ASP A 132 -11.92 6.92 -21.04
N LYS A 133 -12.93 6.95 -20.16
CA LYS A 133 -14.34 7.24 -20.52
C LYS A 133 -14.68 8.73 -20.51
N GLU A 134 -13.78 9.59 -20.05
CA GLU A 134 -13.95 11.05 -20.07
C GLU A 134 -13.39 11.70 -21.35
N LYS A 135 -12.72 10.92 -22.20
CA LYS A 135 -12.22 11.34 -23.53
C LYS A 135 -13.24 11.08 -24.61
#